data_b3a0595a8e811829e934307dfe5c9fdd
#
_entry.id   b3a0595a8e811829e934307dfe5c9fdd
#
_cell.length_a   1.000
_cell.length_b   1.000
_cell.length_c   1.000
_cell.angle_alpha   90.00
_cell.angle_beta   90.00
_cell.angle_gamma   90.00
#
_symmetry.space_group_name_H-M   'P 1'
#
loop_
_entity.id
_entity.type
_entity.pdbx_description
1 polymer ?
#
loop_
_entity_poly.entity_id
_entity_poly.type
_entity_poly.pdbx_seq_one_letter_code
_entity_poly.pdbx_strand_id
1 'polypeptide(L)'
;MKRKKLLTLLLSTSLIFSSVGCTSTQAKTSSSTSNKTTQSIAKQNNNLTEKQVLEKFKKSVENLKSVTANYKITVNEVDKNNKVKQNGTKIQYDILSKVIYSGKDKDNYPIIEQIYDKSTQVVDGKKTQTSSYVNQKTKKAYYDADGKGLKEYKGTELKTETESNYATVAKMFLFTKTSADFVKYPKAQLQMSETATTYDFKFKGKNAPLLYAIDGLFGLAIDIQALEKIDIDVTYKISKKDFSIVEVTHSLLQTSKDKKYQSTGKYTVTSVNNIKAIDEAKNLK
;
A
#
# COMPACT_ATOMS: atom_id res chain seq x y z
N MET A 1 -14.74 -20.37 -34.75
CA MET A 1 -13.91 -19.32 -34.17
C MET A 1 -14.36 -19.03 -32.73
N LYS A 2 -13.62 -19.52 -31.75
CA LYS A 2 -13.94 -19.27 -30.33
C LYS A 2 -13.26 -17.95 -29.91
N ARG A 3 -14.06 -16.92 -29.64
CA ARG A 3 -13.60 -15.62 -29.12
C ARG A 3 -13.06 -15.84 -27.71
N LYS A 4 -11.74 -15.73 -27.54
CA LYS A 4 -11.11 -15.60 -26.21
C LYS A 4 -11.54 -14.25 -25.63
N LYS A 5 -12.36 -14.29 -24.59
CA LYS A 5 -12.69 -13.09 -23.80
C LYS A 5 -11.38 -12.63 -23.12
N LEU A 6 -10.86 -11.51 -23.58
CA LEU A 6 -9.80 -10.79 -22.92
C LEU A 6 -10.35 -10.35 -21.55
N LEU A 7 -9.79 -10.86 -20.49
CA LEU A 7 -10.09 -10.43 -19.14
C LEU A 7 -9.44 -9.04 -18.98
N THR A 8 -10.19 -8.00 -19.33
CA THR A 8 -9.84 -6.63 -18.99
C THR A 8 -10.15 -6.49 -17.50
N LEU A 9 -9.12 -6.60 -16.64
CA LEU A 9 -9.22 -6.30 -15.23
C LEU A 9 -9.40 -4.78 -15.11
N LEU A 10 -10.64 -4.33 -15.16
CA LEU A 10 -11.03 -3.00 -14.73
C LEU A 10 -11.02 -3.03 -13.20
N LEU A 11 -10.03 -2.40 -12.61
CA LEU A 11 -10.03 -2.06 -11.18
C LEU A 11 -11.23 -1.15 -10.89
N SER A 12 -12.29 -1.72 -10.38
CA SER A 12 -13.40 -0.97 -9.80
C SER A 12 -14.03 -1.79 -8.69
N THR A 13 -13.55 -1.62 -7.46
CA THR A 13 -14.28 -2.03 -6.26
C THR A 13 -14.46 -0.81 -5.36
N SER A 14 -15.65 -0.27 -5.41
CA SER A 14 -16.15 0.73 -4.46
C SER A 14 -16.38 0.07 -3.10
N LEU A 15 -15.53 0.34 -2.13
CA LEU A 15 -15.76 -0.01 -0.73
C LEU A 15 -16.47 1.15 -0.02
N ILE A 16 -17.76 0.95 0.24
CA ILE A 16 -18.55 1.80 1.13
C ILE A 16 -18.17 1.44 2.56
N PHE A 17 -17.42 2.29 3.24
CA PHE A 17 -17.21 2.18 4.67
C PHE A 17 -18.33 2.89 5.43
N SER A 18 -19.21 2.11 6.05
CA SER A 18 -20.12 2.59 7.09
C SER A 18 -19.32 2.83 8.38
N SER A 19 -19.38 4.07 8.84
CA SER A 19 -18.80 4.54 10.09
C SER A 19 -19.49 3.89 11.29
N VAL A 20 -18.74 3.13 12.08
CA VAL A 20 -19.13 2.77 13.44
C VAL A 20 -18.33 3.63 14.41
N GLY A 21 -19.02 4.54 15.07
CA GLY A 21 -18.48 5.36 16.14
C GLY A 21 -18.28 4.52 17.40
N CYS A 22 -17.16 4.72 18.08
CA CYS A 22 -16.96 4.29 19.45
C CYS A 22 -16.49 5.47 20.29
N THR A 23 -17.31 5.74 21.31
CA THR A 23 -17.16 6.72 22.36
C THR A 23 -15.96 6.44 23.26
N SER A 24 -15.30 7.53 23.65
CA SER A 24 -14.18 7.58 24.60
C SER A 24 -14.69 7.49 26.03
N THR A 25 -13.96 6.74 26.88
CA THR A 25 -14.02 6.89 28.33
C THR A 25 -12.61 7.16 28.85
N GLN A 26 -12.48 8.31 29.51
CA GLN A 26 -11.29 8.75 30.23
C GLN A 26 -11.15 8.01 31.55
N ALA A 27 -9.95 7.65 31.94
CA ALA A 27 -9.58 7.49 33.33
C ALA A 27 -8.21 8.13 33.60
N LYS A 28 -8.23 9.15 34.46
CA LYS A 28 -7.08 9.77 35.12
C LYS A 28 -6.58 8.86 36.22
N THR A 29 -5.29 8.75 36.45
CA THR A 29 -4.72 8.86 37.81
C THR A 29 -3.20 9.13 37.75
N SER A 30 -2.81 10.07 38.55
CA SER A 30 -1.48 10.59 38.87
C SER A 30 -0.71 9.68 39.86
N SER A 31 0.63 9.68 39.82
CA SER A 31 1.44 10.12 40.93
C SER A 31 2.96 10.01 40.67
N SER A 32 3.65 11.00 41.14
CA SER A 32 5.08 11.26 41.18
C SER A 32 5.85 10.33 42.09
N THR A 33 7.11 10.02 41.76
CA THR A 33 8.19 10.03 42.74
C THR A 33 9.56 10.18 42.05
N SER A 34 10.29 11.18 42.45
CA SER A 34 11.66 11.51 42.06
C SER A 34 12.65 10.61 42.80
N ASN A 35 13.65 10.08 42.10
CA ASN A 35 14.94 9.76 42.69
C ASN A 35 16.08 10.10 41.69
N LYS A 36 16.93 11.03 42.14
CA LYS A 36 18.23 11.35 41.51
C LYS A 36 19.19 10.21 41.79
N THR A 37 19.82 9.68 40.77
CA THR A 37 21.11 8.99 40.89
C THR A 37 21.93 9.17 39.64
N THR A 38 23.07 9.75 39.84
CA THR A 38 24.35 9.85 39.15
C THR A 38 24.46 9.28 37.72
N GLN A 39 24.81 10.18 36.78
CA GLN A 39 25.12 9.92 35.39
C GLN A 39 26.33 9.01 35.22
N SER A 40 26.14 7.86 34.64
CA SER A 40 27.10 7.21 33.76
C SER A 40 26.66 7.44 32.32
N ILE A 41 27.52 8.02 31.46
CA ILE A 41 27.25 8.19 30.03
C ILE A 41 27.33 6.82 29.37
N ALA A 42 26.26 6.04 29.51
CA ALA A 42 26.01 4.89 28.67
C ALA A 42 25.33 5.42 27.40
N LYS A 43 25.86 5.10 26.21
CA LYS A 43 25.17 5.28 24.93
C LYS A 43 23.74 4.78 25.11
N GLN A 44 22.79 5.70 25.18
CA GLN A 44 21.36 5.38 25.24
C GLN A 44 21.02 4.74 23.91
N ASN A 45 21.00 3.41 23.87
CA ASN A 45 20.27 2.67 22.86
C ASN A 45 18.79 3.00 23.09
N ASN A 46 18.33 4.10 22.47
CA ASN A 46 16.93 4.50 22.47
C ASN A 46 16.15 3.56 21.55
N ASN A 47 16.03 2.29 21.93
CA ASN A 47 15.13 1.37 21.24
C ASN A 47 13.71 1.83 21.52
N LEU A 48 13.04 2.41 20.50
CA LEU A 48 11.67 2.82 20.63
C LEU A 48 10.78 1.58 20.77
N THR A 49 9.79 1.68 21.63
CA THR A 49 8.73 0.66 21.71
C THR A 49 7.91 0.70 20.42
N GLU A 50 7.25 -0.40 20.11
CA GLU A 50 6.33 -0.50 18.97
C GLU A 50 5.32 0.65 18.95
N LYS A 51 4.71 0.96 20.10
CA LYS A 51 3.76 2.07 20.27
C LYS A 51 4.38 3.41 19.88
N GLN A 52 5.59 3.70 20.32
CA GLN A 52 6.30 4.93 20.00
C GLN A 52 6.63 5.03 18.50
N VAL A 53 7.00 3.91 17.86
CA VAL A 53 7.23 3.87 16.40
C VAL A 53 5.94 4.18 15.66
N LEU A 54 4.80 3.57 16.06
CA LEU A 54 3.50 3.79 15.44
C LEU A 54 3.02 5.23 15.59
N GLU A 55 3.19 5.85 16.75
CA GLU A 55 2.82 7.25 16.97
C GLU A 55 3.64 8.20 16.10
N LYS A 56 4.95 7.96 15.97
CA LYS A 56 5.84 8.75 15.10
C LYS A 56 5.50 8.53 13.62
N PHE A 57 5.23 7.28 13.22
CA PHE A 57 4.78 6.94 11.88
C PHE A 57 3.48 7.68 11.52
N LYS A 58 2.47 7.62 12.40
CA LYS A 58 1.20 8.35 12.20
C LYS A 58 1.44 9.84 11.97
N LYS A 59 2.28 10.48 12.80
CA LYS A 59 2.65 11.89 12.63
C LYS A 59 3.35 12.16 11.30
N SER A 60 4.21 11.26 10.81
CA SER A 60 4.87 11.41 9.52
C SER A 60 3.86 11.42 8.37
N VAL A 61 2.83 10.55 8.44
CA VAL A 61 1.73 10.49 7.46
C VAL A 61 0.88 11.76 7.50
N GLU A 62 0.55 12.25 8.70
CA GLU A 62 -0.24 13.48 8.87
C GLU A 62 0.45 14.72 8.26
N ASN A 63 1.79 14.72 8.16
CA ASN A 63 2.59 15.84 7.64
C ASN A 63 3.03 15.63 6.18
N LEU A 64 2.47 14.66 5.50
CA LEU A 64 2.82 14.32 4.14
C LEU A 64 2.36 15.41 3.15
N LYS A 65 3.26 15.82 2.26
CA LYS A 65 2.99 16.81 1.19
C LYS A 65 3.13 16.20 -0.19
N SER A 66 4.06 15.27 -0.37
CA SER A 66 4.24 14.60 -1.65
C SER A 66 5.03 13.31 -1.49
N VAL A 67 4.80 12.37 -2.43
CA VAL A 67 5.53 11.10 -2.49
C VAL A 67 5.80 10.71 -3.93
N THR A 68 6.96 10.11 -4.16
CA THR A 68 7.24 9.31 -5.35
C THR A 68 7.51 7.89 -4.91
N ALA A 69 6.85 6.94 -5.55
CA ALA A 69 7.01 5.51 -5.26
C ALA A 69 6.96 4.67 -6.53
N ASN A 70 7.62 3.51 -6.46
CA ASN A 70 7.57 2.49 -7.50
C ASN A 70 6.96 1.22 -6.92
N TYR A 71 6.10 0.55 -7.68
CA TYR A 71 5.64 -0.80 -7.36
C TYR A 71 6.04 -1.77 -8.46
N LYS A 72 6.48 -2.95 -8.04
CA LYS A 72 6.72 -4.08 -8.93
C LYS A 72 5.93 -5.26 -8.43
N ILE A 73 5.15 -5.87 -9.30
CA ILE A 73 4.31 -7.01 -8.98
C ILE A 73 4.56 -8.08 -10.01
N THR A 74 4.72 -9.32 -9.55
CA THR A 74 4.81 -10.49 -10.41
C THR A 74 3.79 -11.51 -9.94
N VAL A 75 2.95 -12.01 -10.86
CA VAL A 75 2.01 -13.10 -10.61
C VAL A 75 2.34 -14.24 -11.56
N ASN A 76 2.57 -15.41 -11.02
CA ASN A 76 2.86 -16.62 -11.78
C ASN A 76 1.86 -17.73 -11.44
N GLU A 77 1.37 -18.44 -12.46
CA GLU A 77 0.71 -19.71 -12.23
C GLU A 77 1.76 -20.74 -11.79
N VAL A 78 1.46 -21.48 -10.72
CA VAL A 78 2.36 -22.50 -10.16
C VAL A 78 1.71 -23.88 -10.18
N ASP A 79 2.53 -24.93 -10.12
CA ASP A 79 2.07 -26.31 -10.00
C ASP A 79 1.70 -26.67 -8.53
N LYS A 80 1.33 -27.93 -8.31
CA LYS A 80 1.01 -28.46 -6.97
C LYS A 80 2.17 -28.32 -5.97
N ASN A 81 3.41 -28.28 -6.47
CA ASN A 81 4.62 -28.15 -5.66
C ASN A 81 5.10 -26.69 -5.53
N ASN A 82 4.29 -25.70 -5.92
CA ASN A 82 4.59 -24.27 -5.95
C ASN A 82 5.73 -23.87 -6.92
N LYS A 83 6.03 -24.69 -7.91
CA LYS A 83 6.98 -24.36 -8.96
C LYS A 83 6.26 -23.60 -10.08
N VAL A 84 6.88 -22.53 -10.60
CA VAL A 84 6.33 -21.76 -11.71
C VAL A 84 6.16 -22.65 -12.93
N LYS A 85 4.94 -22.69 -13.47
CA LYS A 85 4.63 -23.44 -14.69
C LYS A 85 5.25 -22.77 -15.91
N GLN A 86 5.94 -23.51 -16.75
CA GLN A 86 6.57 -22.99 -17.96
C GLN A 86 5.56 -22.33 -18.91
N ASN A 87 4.42 -22.96 -19.12
CA ASN A 87 3.33 -22.48 -19.99
C ASN A 87 2.15 -21.90 -19.18
N GLY A 88 2.37 -21.55 -17.91
CA GLY A 88 1.38 -20.92 -17.05
C GLY A 88 1.27 -19.41 -17.30
N THR A 89 0.18 -18.83 -16.81
CA THR A 89 -0.04 -17.36 -16.85
C THR A 89 1.08 -16.65 -16.09
N LYS A 90 1.67 -15.64 -16.72
CA LYS A 90 2.68 -14.74 -16.13
C LYS A 90 2.25 -13.31 -16.32
N ILE A 91 2.15 -12.56 -15.22
CA ILE A 91 1.78 -11.15 -15.24
C ILE A 91 2.85 -10.39 -14.45
N GLN A 92 3.32 -9.29 -15.03
CA GLN A 92 4.23 -8.36 -14.38
C GLN A 92 3.70 -6.95 -14.51
N TYR A 93 3.78 -6.19 -13.42
CA TYR A 93 3.51 -4.76 -13.40
C TYR A 93 4.74 -4.03 -12.88
N ASP A 94 5.05 -2.90 -13.52
CA ASP A 94 6.01 -1.91 -13.05
C ASP A 94 5.34 -0.55 -13.12
N ILE A 95 5.09 0.09 -11.96
CA ILE A 95 4.29 1.30 -11.84
C ILE A 95 5.13 2.36 -11.11
N LEU A 96 5.29 3.52 -11.74
CA LEU A 96 5.76 4.73 -11.10
C LEU A 96 4.55 5.58 -10.69
N SER A 97 4.49 5.99 -9.43
CA SER A 97 3.47 6.89 -8.89
C SER A 97 4.11 8.15 -8.31
N LYS A 98 3.54 9.31 -8.64
CA LYS A 98 3.87 10.62 -8.07
C LYS A 98 2.61 11.26 -7.53
N VAL A 99 2.60 11.59 -6.24
CA VAL A 99 1.41 12.14 -5.57
C VAL A 99 1.77 13.44 -4.87
N ILE A 100 0.91 14.44 -5.01
CA ILE A 100 0.92 15.67 -4.23
C ILE A 100 -0.35 15.71 -3.39
N TYR A 101 -0.20 16.03 -2.13
CA TYR A 101 -1.28 16.11 -1.16
C TYR A 101 -1.56 17.55 -0.76
N SER A 102 -2.85 17.87 -0.51
CA SER A 102 -3.28 19.14 0.07
C SER A 102 -4.40 18.90 1.06
N GLY A 103 -4.36 19.66 2.18
CA GLY A 103 -5.37 19.51 3.23
C GLY A 103 -5.33 18.15 3.94
N LYS A 104 -6.36 17.91 4.75
CA LYS A 104 -6.52 16.68 5.53
C LYS A 104 -7.99 16.27 5.56
N ASP A 105 -8.24 14.96 5.60
CA ASP A 105 -9.59 14.44 5.85
C ASP A 105 -9.97 14.53 7.34
N LYS A 106 -11.17 14.09 7.68
CA LYS A 106 -11.70 14.09 9.06
C LYS A 106 -10.86 13.28 10.05
N ASP A 107 -10.06 12.36 9.56
CA ASP A 107 -9.20 11.47 10.34
C ASP A 107 -7.73 11.93 10.35
N ASN A 108 -7.47 13.19 9.91
CA ASN A 108 -6.15 13.82 9.76
C ASN A 108 -5.23 13.19 8.71
N TYR A 109 -5.75 12.38 7.80
CA TYR A 109 -4.95 11.88 6.69
C TYR A 109 -4.89 12.87 5.54
N PRO A 110 -3.75 12.93 4.82
CA PRO A 110 -3.58 13.84 3.70
C PRO A 110 -4.51 13.49 2.54
N ILE A 111 -5.11 14.51 1.92
CA ILE A 111 -5.98 14.37 0.76
C ILE A 111 -5.14 14.52 -0.51
N ILE A 112 -5.34 13.65 -1.49
CA ILE A 112 -4.68 13.75 -2.79
C ILE A 112 -5.18 15.00 -3.51
N GLU A 113 -4.26 15.87 -3.91
CA GLU A 113 -4.54 16.98 -4.81
C GLU A 113 -4.22 16.60 -6.25
N GLN A 114 -3.06 15.99 -6.48
CA GLN A 114 -2.61 15.58 -7.79
C GLN A 114 -1.98 14.19 -7.72
N ILE A 115 -2.21 13.38 -8.75
CA ILE A 115 -1.58 12.09 -8.89
C ILE A 115 -1.24 11.83 -10.35
N TYR A 116 -0.06 11.31 -10.58
CA TYR A 116 0.41 10.78 -11.85
C TYR A 116 0.90 9.35 -11.66
N ASP A 117 0.37 8.45 -12.48
CA ASP A 117 0.81 7.06 -12.54
C ASP A 117 1.25 6.71 -13.95
N LYS A 118 2.36 5.99 -14.06
CA LYS A 118 2.85 5.38 -15.29
C LYS A 118 3.01 3.89 -15.05
N SER A 119 2.25 3.09 -15.77
CA SER A 119 2.23 1.64 -15.64
C SER A 119 2.78 0.96 -16.89
N THR A 120 3.65 -0.01 -16.67
CA THR A 120 4.03 -1.00 -17.67
C THR A 120 3.53 -2.35 -17.22
N GLN A 121 2.71 -2.99 -18.05
CA GLN A 121 2.19 -4.32 -17.83
C GLN A 121 2.77 -5.27 -18.87
N VAL A 122 3.17 -6.47 -18.43
CA VAL A 122 3.54 -7.58 -19.31
C VAL A 122 2.67 -8.78 -18.97
N VAL A 123 1.87 -9.24 -19.91
CA VAL A 123 1.02 -10.42 -19.77
C VAL A 123 1.42 -11.43 -20.84
N ASP A 124 1.92 -12.59 -20.42
CA ASP A 124 2.38 -13.66 -21.30
C ASP A 124 3.33 -13.15 -22.41
N GLY A 125 4.26 -12.25 -22.03
CA GLY A 125 5.24 -11.64 -22.92
C GLY A 125 4.76 -10.42 -23.71
N LYS A 126 3.47 -10.12 -23.73
CA LYS A 126 2.92 -8.94 -24.41
C LYS A 126 2.98 -7.72 -23.49
N LYS A 127 3.75 -6.71 -23.91
CA LYS A 127 3.94 -5.46 -23.16
C LYS A 127 2.90 -4.43 -23.56
N THR A 128 2.30 -3.76 -22.55
CA THR A 128 1.48 -2.55 -22.71
C THR A 128 1.99 -1.48 -21.75
N GLN A 129 1.84 -0.22 -22.13
CA GLN A 129 2.20 0.92 -21.30
C GLN A 129 1.06 1.91 -21.28
N THR A 130 0.73 2.41 -20.10
CA THR A 130 -0.31 3.42 -19.91
C THR A 130 0.20 4.47 -18.93
N SER A 131 -0.36 5.68 -19.01
CA SER A 131 -0.19 6.68 -17.95
C SER A 131 -1.48 7.44 -17.70
N SER A 132 -1.61 7.95 -16.48
CA SER A 132 -2.74 8.75 -16.07
C SER A 132 -2.30 9.92 -15.21
N TYR A 133 -3.03 11.00 -15.28
CA TYR A 133 -2.86 12.16 -14.40
C TYR A 133 -4.22 12.68 -13.98
N VAL A 134 -4.40 12.92 -12.69
CA VAL A 134 -5.61 13.51 -12.13
C VAL A 134 -5.25 14.70 -11.25
N ASN A 135 -5.99 15.80 -11.44
CA ASN A 135 -5.90 16.99 -10.60
C ASN A 135 -7.27 17.28 -10.00
N GLN A 136 -7.40 17.06 -8.70
CA GLN A 136 -8.63 17.25 -7.92
C GLN A 136 -9.07 18.71 -7.83
N LYS A 137 -8.10 19.63 -7.80
CA LYS A 137 -8.39 21.07 -7.70
C LYS A 137 -9.04 21.60 -8.97
N THR A 138 -8.57 21.16 -10.14
CA THR A 138 -9.14 21.56 -11.44
C THR A 138 -10.25 20.62 -11.90
N LYS A 139 -10.45 19.48 -11.23
CA LYS A 139 -11.39 18.41 -11.61
C LYS A 139 -11.13 17.88 -13.03
N LYS A 140 -9.84 17.81 -13.41
CA LYS A 140 -9.41 17.29 -14.71
C LYS A 140 -8.66 15.97 -14.56
N ALA A 141 -8.92 15.08 -15.51
CA ALA A 141 -8.18 13.83 -15.65
C ALA A 141 -7.66 13.69 -17.08
N TYR A 142 -6.51 13.05 -17.21
CA TYR A 142 -5.84 12.78 -18.46
C TYR A 142 -5.39 11.33 -18.48
N TYR A 143 -5.45 10.71 -19.67
CA TYR A 143 -5.09 9.32 -19.85
C TYR A 143 -4.31 9.13 -21.14
N ASP A 144 -3.33 8.24 -21.10
CA ASP A 144 -2.54 7.79 -22.24
C ASP A 144 -2.58 6.25 -22.28
N ALA A 145 -3.27 5.71 -23.28
CA ALA A 145 -3.44 4.27 -23.46
C ALA A 145 -2.37 3.60 -24.32
N ASP A 146 -1.63 4.40 -25.10
CA ASP A 146 -0.79 3.90 -26.19
C ASP A 146 0.62 4.53 -26.25
N GLY A 147 0.99 5.30 -25.25
CA GLY A 147 2.30 5.95 -25.14
C GLY A 147 2.45 7.19 -26.03
N LYS A 148 1.35 7.75 -26.57
CA LYS A 148 1.38 8.94 -27.46
C LYS A 148 1.17 10.26 -26.73
N GLY A 149 1.08 10.20 -25.42
CA GLY A 149 0.91 11.34 -24.53
C GLY A 149 -0.48 11.45 -23.91
N LEU A 150 -0.53 12.16 -22.79
CA LEU A 150 -1.71 12.36 -21.98
C LEU A 150 -2.76 13.19 -22.75
N LYS A 151 -3.98 12.66 -22.86
CA LYS A 151 -5.15 13.34 -23.45
C LYS A 151 -6.23 13.49 -22.40
N GLU A 152 -6.95 14.62 -22.41
CA GLU A 152 -8.02 14.86 -21.46
C GLU A 152 -9.09 13.78 -21.56
N TYR A 153 -9.42 13.20 -20.40
CA TYR A 153 -10.48 12.20 -20.27
C TYR A 153 -11.81 12.91 -20.05
N LYS A 154 -12.73 12.75 -20.99
CA LYS A 154 -14.07 13.37 -20.96
C LYS A 154 -15.16 12.45 -20.42
N GLY A 155 -14.81 11.42 -19.67
CA GLY A 155 -15.77 10.53 -19.04
C GLY A 155 -16.54 11.22 -17.91
N THR A 156 -17.76 10.74 -17.64
CA THR A 156 -18.67 11.32 -16.63
C THR A 156 -18.24 11.06 -15.20
N GLU A 157 -17.33 10.13 -14.96
CA GLU A 157 -16.78 9.81 -13.63
C GLU A 157 -15.27 10.01 -13.63
N LEU A 158 -14.83 11.10 -12.99
CA LEU A 158 -13.45 11.23 -12.52
C LEU A 158 -13.28 10.25 -11.36
N LYS A 159 -13.01 8.98 -11.66
CA LYS A 159 -12.59 8.04 -10.61
C LYS A 159 -11.21 8.45 -10.16
N THR A 160 -11.19 9.18 -9.07
CA THR A 160 -10.00 9.67 -8.38
C THR A 160 -9.38 8.62 -7.48
N GLU A 161 -9.90 7.41 -7.53
CA GLU A 161 -9.48 6.28 -6.75
C GLU A 161 -8.29 5.58 -7.39
N THR A 162 -7.17 6.21 -7.26
CA THR A 162 -5.91 5.48 -7.34
C THR A 162 -5.70 4.87 -5.96
N GLU A 163 -6.19 3.66 -5.81
CA GLU A 163 -6.21 2.93 -4.55
C GLU A 163 -4.80 2.70 -3.98
N SER A 164 -3.78 2.74 -4.81
CA SER A 164 -2.40 2.44 -4.45
C SER A 164 -1.52 3.68 -4.32
N ASN A 165 -1.77 4.51 -3.33
CA ASN A 165 -0.89 5.62 -2.99
C ASN A 165 -0.37 5.51 -1.56
N TYR A 166 0.65 6.29 -1.21
CA TYR A 166 1.30 6.23 0.10
C TYR A 166 0.33 6.40 1.27
N ALA A 167 -0.64 7.32 1.19
CA ALA A 167 -1.59 7.52 2.28
C ALA A 167 -2.49 6.29 2.48
N THR A 168 -2.92 5.65 1.39
CA THR A 168 -3.67 4.39 1.44
C THR A 168 -2.80 3.26 2.02
N VAL A 169 -1.55 3.13 1.57
CA VAL A 169 -0.59 2.16 2.13
C VAL A 169 -0.43 2.33 3.64
N ALA A 170 -0.30 3.58 4.10
CA ALA A 170 -0.17 3.91 5.51
C ALA A 170 -1.45 3.60 6.31
N LYS A 171 -2.62 3.97 5.78
CA LYS A 171 -3.92 3.62 6.39
C LYS A 171 -4.09 2.10 6.52
N MET A 172 -3.76 1.37 5.47
CA MET A 172 -3.85 -0.09 5.46
C MET A 172 -2.89 -0.74 6.46
N PHE A 173 -1.67 -0.24 6.60
CA PHE A 173 -0.75 -0.68 7.63
C PHE A 173 -1.34 -0.47 9.03
N LEU A 174 -1.82 0.73 9.34
CA LEU A 174 -2.42 1.04 10.63
C LEU A 174 -3.67 0.19 10.89
N PHE A 175 -4.53 0.00 9.89
CA PHE A 175 -5.69 -0.85 9.97
C PHE A 175 -5.31 -2.30 10.30
N THR A 176 -4.35 -2.88 9.58
CA THR A 176 -3.84 -4.24 9.82
C THR A 176 -3.28 -4.37 11.24
N LYS A 177 -2.51 -3.36 11.68
CA LYS A 177 -1.86 -3.36 13.00
C LYS A 177 -2.84 -3.22 14.16
N THR A 178 -3.91 -2.43 13.98
CA THR A 178 -4.87 -2.11 15.05
C THR A 178 -6.16 -2.93 14.98
N SER A 179 -6.38 -3.70 13.92
CA SER A 179 -7.60 -4.46 13.74
C SER A 179 -7.75 -5.57 14.77
N ALA A 180 -8.89 -5.56 15.49
CA ALA A 180 -9.26 -6.64 16.40
C ALA A 180 -9.39 -7.99 15.67
N ASP A 181 -9.71 -7.99 14.38
CA ASP A 181 -9.84 -9.20 13.58
C ASP A 181 -8.51 -9.91 13.34
N PHE A 182 -7.38 -9.20 13.46
CA PHE A 182 -6.06 -9.83 13.38
C PHE A 182 -5.90 -10.94 14.45
N VAL A 183 -6.45 -10.69 15.64
CA VAL A 183 -6.34 -11.61 16.78
C VAL A 183 -7.24 -12.85 16.65
N LYS A 184 -8.31 -12.78 15.85
CA LYS A 184 -9.25 -13.90 15.63
C LYS A 184 -8.64 -15.09 14.90
N TYR A 185 -7.54 -14.88 14.18
CA TYR A 185 -6.90 -15.90 13.36
C TYR A 185 -5.65 -16.44 14.08
N PRO A 186 -5.72 -17.60 14.73
CA PRO A 186 -4.64 -18.09 15.61
C PRO A 186 -3.32 -18.39 14.88
N LYS A 187 -3.34 -18.51 13.55
CA LYS A 187 -2.13 -18.69 12.71
C LYS A 187 -1.54 -17.37 12.23
N ALA A 188 -2.21 -16.26 12.46
CA ALA A 188 -1.67 -14.95 12.12
C ALA A 188 -0.53 -14.58 13.07
N GLN A 189 0.55 -14.05 12.53
CA GLN A 189 1.73 -13.64 13.27
C GLN A 189 2.06 -12.19 12.95
N LEU A 190 2.45 -11.46 13.98
CA LEU A 190 2.97 -10.10 13.84
C LEU A 190 4.26 -10.01 14.61
N GLN A 191 5.31 -9.51 13.98
CA GLN A 191 6.61 -9.29 14.59
C GLN A 191 7.15 -7.92 14.21
N MET A 192 7.60 -7.16 15.18
CA MET A 192 8.45 -6.00 14.97
C MET A 192 9.89 -6.39 15.21
N SER A 193 10.76 -6.05 14.30
CA SER A 193 12.21 -6.11 14.43
C SER A 193 12.82 -4.82 13.95
N GLU A 194 14.11 -4.61 14.19
CA GLU A 194 14.80 -3.41 13.75
C GLU A 194 16.14 -3.75 13.09
N THR A 195 16.51 -2.91 12.12
CA THR A 195 17.81 -2.90 11.47
C THR A 195 18.57 -1.64 11.86
N ALA A 196 19.72 -1.38 11.27
CA ALA A 196 20.44 -0.11 11.46
C ALA A 196 19.60 1.10 11.00
N THR A 197 18.75 0.97 9.99
CA THR A 197 18.06 2.08 9.33
C THR A 197 16.52 2.00 9.36
N THR A 198 15.92 0.86 9.69
CA THR A 198 14.47 0.64 9.65
C THR A 198 13.94 -0.08 10.88
N TYR A 199 12.65 0.13 11.13
CA TYR A 199 11.77 -0.75 11.89
C TYR A 199 10.99 -1.60 10.91
N ASP A 200 11.10 -2.92 11.03
CA ASP A 200 10.50 -3.88 10.12
C ASP A 200 9.29 -4.54 10.81
N PHE A 201 8.09 -4.33 10.26
CA PHE A 201 6.87 -4.97 10.73
C PHE A 201 6.51 -6.11 9.78
N LYS A 202 6.64 -7.34 10.29
CA LYS A 202 6.34 -8.56 9.55
C LYS A 202 4.99 -9.11 9.96
N PHE A 203 4.15 -9.32 8.97
CA PHE A 203 2.85 -9.96 9.12
C PHE A 203 2.84 -11.26 8.34
N LYS A 204 2.39 -12.34 8.97
CA LYS A 204 2.33 -13.64 8.33
C LYS A 204 1.04 -14.37 8.72
N GLY A 205 0.49 -15.13 7.78
CA GLY A 205 -0.63 -16.03 8.03
C GLY A 205 -1.88 -15.70 7.25
N LYS A 206 -3.00 -16.30 7.68
CA LYS A 206 -4.31 -16.22 7.05
C LYS A 206 -5.16 -15.22 7.83
N ASN A 207 -5.16 -13.97 7.38
CA ASN A 207 -5.82 -12.88 8.09
C ASN A 207 -6.56 -11.96 7.12
N ALA A 208 -7.86 -11.77 7.30
CA ALA A 208 -8.67 -10.96 6.41
C ALA A 208 -8.20 -9.49 6.33
N PRO A 209 -7.96 -8.76 7.45
CA PRO A 209 -7.43 -7.41 7.39
C PRO A 209 -6.13 -7.29 6.61
N LEU A 210 -5.22 -8.26 6.77
CA LEU A 210 -3.96 -8.29 6.05
C LEU A 210 -4.17 -8.51 4.54
N LEU A 211 -5.07 -9.41 4.16
CA LEU A 211 -5.41 -9.66 2.77
C LEU A 211 -6.06 -8.44 2.11
N TYR A 212 -6.98 -7.76 2.79
CA TYR A 212 -7.56 -6.49 2.32
C TYR A 212 -6.49 -5.41 2.13
N ALA A 213 -5.55 -5.29 3.07
CA ALA A 213 -4.47 -4.32 2.97
C ALA A 213 -3.59 -4.58 1.74
N ILE A 214 -3.27 -5.83 1.45
CA ILE A 214 -2.42 -6.21 0.31
C ILE A 214 -3.18 -6.15 -1.01
N ASP A 215 -4.44 -6.56 -1.03
CA ASP A 215 -5.28 -6.42 -2.21
C ASP A 215 -5.44 -4.94 -2.61
N GLY A 216 -5.77 -4.07 -1.65
CA GLY A 216 -5.87 -2.63 -1.87
C GLY A 216 -4.54 -1.99 -2.28
N LEU A 217 -3.40 -2.47 -1.76
CA LEU A 217 -2.08 -1.94 -2.14
C LEU A 217 -1.64 -2.38 -3.54
N PHE A 218 -1.87 -3.64 -3.90
CA PHE A 218 -1.31 -4.23 -5.11
C PHE A 218 -2.37 -4.58 -6.17
N GLY A 219 -3.67 -4.39 -5.89
CA GLY A 219 -4.75 -4.65 -6.84
C GLY A 219 -4.81 -6.10 -7.31
N LEU A 220 -4.67 -7.06 -6.40
CA LEU A 220 -4.53 -8.47 -6.73
C LEU A 220 -5.85 -9.19 -6.97
N ALA A 221 -7.00 -8.54 -6.71
CA ALA A 221 -8.34 -9.13 -6.78
C ALA A 221 -8.45 -10.45 -5.99
N ILE A 222 -8.02 -10.43 -4.73
CA ILE A 222 -7.99 -11.59 -3.84
C ILE A 222 -9.43 -12.01 -3.47
N ASP A 223 -9.74 -13.28 -3.66
CA ASP A 223 -10.99 -13.86 -3.15
C ASP A 223 -10.86 -14.13 -1.63
N ILE A 224 -11.31 -13.17 -0.83
CA ILE A 224 -11.22 -13.24 0.64
C ILE A 224 -12.09 -14.36 1.23
N GLN A 225 -13.14 -14.79 0.52
CA GLN A 225 -13.95 -15.93 0.97
C GLN A 225 -13.17 -17.25 0.93
N ALA A 226 -12.09 -17.31 0.14
CA ALA A 226 -11.18 -18.45 0.09
C ALA A 226 -10.01 -18.33 1.07
N LEU A 227 -10.15 -17.62 2.20
CA LEU A 227 -9.11 -17.31 3.17
C LEU A 227 -8.26 -18.52 3.59
N GLU A 228 -8.88 -19.70 3.75
CA GLU A 228 -8.15 -20.93 4.13
C GLU A 228 -7.16 -21.42 3.07
N LYS A 229 -7.35 -21.03 1.81
CA LYS A 229 -6.52 -21.40 0.66
C LYS A 229 -5.46 -20.35 0.33
N ILE A 230 -5.27 -19.38 1.21
CA ILE A 230 -4.38 -18.25 0.99
C ILE A 230 -3.32 -18.22 2.09
N ASP A 231 -2.06 -18.20 1.69
CA ASP A 231 -0.92 -17.91 2.56
C ASP A 231 -0.27 -16.58 2.14
N ILE A 232 -0.02 -15.71 3.11
CA ILE A 232 0.56 -14.40 2.86
C ILE A 232 1.63 -14.03 3.88
N ASP A 233 2.74 -13.50 3.39
CA ASP A 233 3.78 -12.83 4.14
C ASP A 233 3.91 -11.39 3.65
N VAL A 234 3.92 -10.44 4.57
CA VAL A 234 4.08 -9.01 4.26
C VAL A 234 5.09 -8.40 5.21
N THR A 235 5.95 -7.55 4.68
CA THR A 235 6.87 -6.74 5.48
C THR A 235 6.71 -5.28 5.13
N TYR A 236 6.43 -4.44 6.13
CA TYR A 236 6.50 -2.98 6.05
C TYR A 236 7.81 -2.51 6.70
N LYS A 237 8.62 -1.75 5.98
CA LYS A 237 9.84 -1.12 6.50
C LYS A 237 9.61 0.37 6.71
N ILE A 238 9.76 0.81 7.95
CA ILE A 238 9.61 2.20 8.37
C ILE A 238 10.98 2.76 8.70
N SER A 239 11.35 3.87 8.07
CA SER A 239 12.62 4.56 8.27
C SER A 239 12.81 5.02 9.72
N LYS A 240 13.99 4.79 10.28
CA LYS A 240 14.37 5.34 11.59
C LYS A 240 14.65 6.85 11.53
N LYS A 241 14.90 7.41 10.35
CA LYS A 241 15.25 8.83 10.16
C LYS A 241 14.02 9.74 10.29
N ASP A 242 12.95 9.39 9.62
CA ASP A 242 11.77 10.27 9.46
C ASP A 242 10.43 9.55 9.65
N PHE A 243 10.47 8.27 10.02
CA PHE A 243 9.30 7.42 10.25
C PHE A 243 8.37 7.29 9.04
N SER A 244 8.88 7.50 7.82
CA SER A 244 8.15 7.21 6.61
C SER A 244 8.29 5.73 6.21
N ILE A 245 7.32 5.22 5.41
CA ILE A 245 7.48 3.92 4.75
C ILE A 245 8.59 4.05 3.72
N VAL A 246 9.55 3.13 3.77
CA VAL A 246 10.63 2.99 2.78
C VAL A 246 10.26 1.93 1.75
N GLU A 247 9.70 0.82 2.23
CA GLU A 247 9.42 -0.35 1.41
C GLU A 247 8.26 -1.15 2.00
N VAL A 248 7.43 -1.73 1.12
CA VAL A 248 6.49 -2.81 1.49
C VAL A 248 6.73 -3.96 0.53
N THR A 249 6.90 -5.15 1.07
CA THR A 249 7.01 -6.37 0.26
C THR A 249 5.92 -7.36 0.63
N HIS A 250 5.47 -8.14 -0.34
CA HIS A 250 4.59 -9.27 -0.06
C HIS A 250 5.00 -10.52 -0.84
N SER A 251 4.67 -11.67 -0.29
CA SER A 251 4.59 -12.95 -0.96
C SER A 251 3.24 -13.57 -0.64
N LEU A 252 2.48 -13.88 -1.66
CA LEU A 252 1.13 -14.44 -1.56
C LEU A 252 1.07 -15.74 -2.36
N LEU A 253 0.52 -16.77 -1.75
CA LEU A 253 0.17 -18.01 -2.43
C LEU A 253 -1.33 -18.24 -2.27
N GLN A 254 -2.05 -18.34 -3.39
CA GLN A 254 -3.49 -18.59 -3.39
C GLN A 254 -3.91 -19.66 -4.37
N THR A 255 -4.95 -20.41 -4.02
CA THR A 255 -5.63 -21.34 -4.92
C THR A 255 -6.97 -20.77 -5.30
N SER A 256 -7.21 -20.58 -6.60
CA SER A 256 -8.50 -20.14 -7.16
C SER A 256 -9.00 -21.17 -8.15
N LYS A 257 -10.17 -21.76 -7.88
CA LYS A 257 -10.69 -22.90 -8.63
C LYS A 257 -9.63 -24.03 -8.67
N ASP A 258 -9.22 -24.45 -9.87
CA ASP A 258 -8.24 -25.52 -10.06
C ASP A 258 -6.81 -24.98 -10.30
N LYS A 259 -6.61 -23.68 -10.15
CA LYS A 259 -5.33 -23.01 -10.42
C LYS A 259 -4.72 -22.46 -9.16
N LYS A 260 -3.41 -22.53 -9.08
CA LYS A 260 -2.60 -22.00 -8.00
C LYS A 260 -1.71 -20.87 -8.50
N TYR A 261 -1.70 -19.76 -7.81
CA TYR A 261 -0.93 -18.58 -8.18
C TYR A 261 -0.02 -18.15 -7.05
N GLN A 262 1.20 -17.78 -7.41
CA GLN A 262 2.11 -17.07 -6.53
C GLN A 262 2.23 -15.63 -6.99
N SER A 263 1.97 -14.69 -6.08
CA SER A 263 2.21 -13.27 -6.28
C SER A 263 3.34 -12.80 -5.38
N THR A 264 4.24 -12.00 -5.93
CA THR A 264 5.23 -11.25 -5.18
C THR A 264 5.16 -9.79 -5.56
N GLY A 265 5.29 -8.90 -4.60
CA GLY A 265 5.27 -7.47 -4.88
C GLY A 265 6.23 -6.70 -4.00
N LYS A 266 6.68 -5.58 -4.54
CA LYS A 266 7.57 -4.64 -3.87
C LYS A 266 7.11 -3.22 -4.17
N TYR A 267 6.71 -2.49 -3.14
CA TYR A 267 6.45 -1.06 -3.14
C TYR A 267 7.67 -0.37 -2.54
N THR A 268 8.27 0.57 -3.26
CA THR A 268 9.46 1.30 -2.81
C THR A 268 9.20 2.79 -2.87
N VAL A 269 9.34 3.47 -1.75
CA VAL A 269 9.26 4.94 -1.69
C VAL A 269 10.63 5.51 -2.03
N THR A 270 10.70 6.32 -3.09
CA THR A 270 11.94 6.93 -3.57
C THR A 270 12.09 8.37 -3.13
N SER A 271 10.99 9.04 -2.78
CA SER A 271 11.02 10.45 -2.34
C SER A 271 9.80 10.75 -1.47
N VAL A 272 10.00 11.50 -0.39
CA VAL A 272 8.95 12.02 0.50
C VAL A 272 9.14 13.53 0.64
N ASN A 273 8.06 14.31 0.44
CA ASN A 273 7.99 15.75 0.60
C ASN A 273 8.96 16.58 -0.29
N ASN A 274 9.45 16.01 -1.39
CA ASN A 274 10.47 16.66 -2.24
C ASN A 274 9.92 17.17 -3.59
N ILE A 275 8.70 16.78 -4.00
CA ILE A 275 8.12 17.27 -5.25
C ILE A 275 7.11 18.39 -4.99
N LYS A 276 7.20 19.45 -5.78
CA LYS A 276 6.30 20.61 -5.73
C LYS A 276 5.32 20.65 -6.92
N ALA A 277 5.66 19.96 -7.98
CA ALA A 277 4.85 19.84 -9.18
C ALA A 277 5.11 18.49 -9.86
N ILE A 278 4.15 18.02 -10.63
CA ILE A 278 4.26 16.82 -11.47
C ILE A 278 4.69 17.28 -12.86
N ASP A 279 5.94 17.03 -13.22
CA ASP A 279 6.55 17.53 -14.44
C ASP A 279 5.85 17.05 -15.71
N GLU A 280 5.34 15.82 -15.67
CA GLU A 280 4.60 15.20 -16.79
C GLU A 280 3.28 15.94 -17.09
N ALA A 281 2.80 16.76 -16.17
CA ALA A 281 1.54 17.49 -16.29
C ALA A 281 1.74 18.99 -16.60
N LYS A 282 2.97 19.50 -16.67
CA LYS A 282 3.24 20.96 -16.83
C LYS A 282 2.59 21.60 -18.06
N ASN A 283 2.43 20.84 -19.14
CA ASN A 283 1.89 21.32 -20.41
C ASN A 283 0.40 20.97 -20.61
N LEU A 284 -0.25 20.38 -19.60
CA LEU A 284 -1.66 20.06 -19.67
C LEU A 284 -2.48 21.30 -19.27
N LYS A 285 -3.40 21.71 -20.15
CA LYS A 285 -4.27 22.89 -19.99
C LYS A 285 -5.59 22.55 -19.32
#